data_2bc5ca8d793dc1207e939785394cce97
#
_entry.id   2bc5ca8d793dc1207e939785394cce97
#
_cell.length_a   1.000
_cell.length_b   1.000
_cell.length_c   1.000
_cell.angle_alpha   90.00
_cell.angle_beta   90.00
_cell.angle_gamma   90.00
#
_symmetry.space_group_name_H-M   'P 1'
#
loop_
_entity.id
_entity.type
_entity.pdbx_description
1 polymer ?
#
loop_
_entity_poly.entity_id
_entity_poly.type
_entity_poly.pdbx_seq_one_letter_code
_entity_poly.pdbx_strand_id
1 'polypeptide(L)'
;MGMTMTQKILARAAGVERCRAGELLMCKLDLVLGNDITAPVAINEFHRMGAVKVFDPAKIALIPDHFVPNKDIKAATLAKQMREFARAQHIVHYYEVGRVGIEHALLPEQGIVAPGEVIIGADSHTCTYGAVGAFSTGVGSTDMAVGMATGECWFKVPEAVKVVLTGKMKPWVSGKDVILHLIGEIGVDGALYQSLEFTGDGVKEIPMDGRLTIANMAIEAGAKNGIFPVDDVCREYLKGRVTREWTAFEADPDAEYSRTVTINLDELDMTVSLPHLPENTRPARECRQTIDQVVIGSCTNGRISDMRVAAQILKGHKVSDHVRCIVIPGTQQVVKDCLKEGLVDIFIDAGAIFTMPTCGPCLGGFCGVLADGERAVSTTNRNFVGRMGHTGSEIILASPAVAAASAIMGRVATPEEVL
;
A
#
# COMPACT_ATOMS: atom_id res chain seq x y z
N MET A 1 -14.14 7.46 29.45
CA MET A 1 -13.50 6.47 28.57
C MET A 1 -13.09 7.21 27.32
N GLY A 2 -11.79 7.28 27.08
CA GLY A 2 -11.22 7.99 25.94
C GLY A 2 -11.46 7.26 24.62
N MET A 3 -11.31 7.96 23.52
CA MET A 3 -11.45 7.43 22.17
C MET A 3 -10.09 7.29 21.47
N THR A 4 -9.92 6.24 20.69
CA THR A 4 -8.80 6.06 19.77
C THR A 4 -8.89 7.02 18.58
N MET A 5 -7.82 7.16 17.78
CA MET A 5 -7.86 8.00 16.56
C MET A 5 -8.99 7.55 15.62
N THR A 6 -9.07 6.24 15.37
CA THR A 6 -10.10 5.66 14.50
C THR A 6 -11.52 5.94 15.00
N GLN A 7 -11.77 5.80 16.31
CA GLN A 7 -13.07 6.11 16.89
C GLN A 7 -13.46 7.58 16.70
N LYS A 8 -12.53 8.51 16.90
CA LYS A 8 -12.78 9.96 16.71
C LYS A 8 -13.12 10.30 15.25
N ILE A 9 -12.42 9.69 14.29
CA ILE A 9 -12.68 9.91 12.86
C ILE A 9 -14.06 9.38 12.48
N LEU A 10 -14.42 8.17 12.93
CA LEU A 10 -15.73 7.57 12.66
C LEU A 10 -16.86 8.32 13.34
N ALA A 11 -16.68 8.76 14.60
CA ALA A 11 -17.66 9.59 15.33
C ALA A 11 -17.95 10.90 14.57
N ARG A 12 -16.88 11.61 14.13
CA ARG A 12 -17.02 12.81 13.29
C ARG A 12 -17.82 12.52 12.02
N ALA A 13 -17.47 11.45 11.30
CA ALA A 13 -18.12 11.10 10.03
C ALA A 13 -19.59 10.68 10.21
N ALA A 14 -19.93 10.09 11.36
CA ALA A 14 -21.30 9.74 11.71
C ALA A 14 -22.10 10.91 12.32
N GLY A 15 -21.46 12.05 12.60
CA GLY A 15 -22.11 13.20 13.24
C GLY A 15 -22.48 12.96 14.69
N VAL A 16 -21.78 12.06 15.40
CA VAL A 16 -21.96 11.78 16.83
C VAL A 16 -20.77 12.29 17.63
N GLU A 17 -21.02 12.65 18.88
CA GLU A 17 -19.95 13.17 19.74
C GLU A 17 -18.94 12.08 20.13
N ARG A 18 -19.40 10.87 20.35
CA ARG A 18 -18.59 9.72 20.80
C ARG A 18 -19.11 8.42 20.21
N CYS A 19 -18.22 7.44 20.09
CA CYS A 19 -18.57 6.06 19.78
C CYS A 19 -17.67 5.07 20.53
N ARG A 20 -18.08 3.81 20.54
CA ARG A 20 -17.33 2.70 21.16
C ARG A 20 -17.10 1.57 20.17
N ALA A 21 -16.06 0.79 20.42
CA ALA A 21 -15.82 -0.44 19.66
C ALA A 21 -17.08 -1.35 19.68
N GLY A 22 -17.40 -1.92 18.54
CA GLY A 22 -18.57 -2.77 18.34
C GLY A 22 -19.85 -2.05 17.92
N GLU A 23 -19.96 -0.74 18.08
CA GLU A 23 -21.11 0.05 17.62
C GLU A 23 -21.19 0.09 16.10
N LEU A 24 -22.41 0.10 15.56
CA LEU A 24 -22.67 0.27 14.14
C LEU A 24 -22.97 1.74 13.85
N LEU A 25 -22.19 2.34 12.98
CA LEU A 25 -22.33 3.74 12.58
C LEU A 25 -22.53 3.85 11.08
N MET A 26 -23.43 4.74 10.64
CA MET A 26 -23.51 5.21 9.27
C MET A 26 -22.63 6.45 9.15
N CYS A 27 -21.57 6.34 8.35
CA CYS A 27 -20.56 7.39 8.20
C CYS A 27 -20.64 8.02 6.81
N LYS A 28 -20.53 9.34 6.78
CA LYS A 28 -20.31 10.09 5.52
C LYS A 28 -18.92 9.81 5.00
N LEU A 29 -18.83 9.63 3.67
CA LEU A 29 -17.59 9.34 2.97
C LEU A 29 -16.95 10.63 2.44
N ASP A 30 -15.64 10.73 2.64
CA ASP A 30 -14.85 11.83 2.08
C ASP A 30 -14.26 11.45 0.71
N LEU A 31 -14.00 10.15 0.46
CA LEU A 31 -13.55 9.64 -0.83
C LEU A 31 -13.99 8.19 -1.04
N VAL A 32 -14.36 7.88 -2.28
CA VAL A 32 -14.60 6.50 -2.76
C VAL A 32 -13.68 6.24 -3.95
N LEU A 33 -12.91 5.14 -3.92
CA LEU A 33 -11.97 4.85 -4.99
C LEU A 33 -12.08 3.43 -5.55
N GLY A 34 -11.58 3.25 -6.76
CA GLY A 34 -11.48 1.94 -7.41
C GLY A 34 -10.61 1.95 -8.66
N ASN A 35 -10.14 0.76 -9.00
CA ASN A 35 -9.21 0.51 -10.10
C ASN A 35 -9.89 -0.24 -11.27
N ASP A 36 -9.13 -0.53 -12.33
CA ASP A 36 -9.64 -1.17 -13.55
C ASP A 36 -10.10 -2.63 -13.38
N ILE A 37 -9.90 -3.23 -12.21
CA ILE A 37 -10.43 -4.56 -11.87
C ILE A 37 -11.75 -4.45 -11.11
N THR A 38 -11.79 -3.59 -10.11
CA THR A 38 -12.88 -3.53 -9.13
C THR A 38 -13.96 -2.50 -9.47
N ALA A 39 -13.57 -1.34 -10.03
CA ALA A 39 -14.52 -0.31 -10.40
C ALA A 39 -15.53 -0.74 -11.48
N PRO A 40 -15.17 -1.52 -12.53
CA PRO A 40 -16.16 -2.00 -13.47
C PRO A 40 -17.25 -2.87 -12.81
N VAL A 41 -16.90 -3.67 -11.82
CA VAL A 41 -17.88 -4.46 -11.03
C VAL A 41 -18.79 -3.52 -10.23
N ALA A 42 -18.21 -2.56 -9.54
CA ALA A 42 -18.97 -1.56 -8.79
C ALA A 42 -19.90 -0.71 -9.69
N ILE A 43 -19.45 -0.35 -10.89
CA ILE A 43 -20.26 0.38 -11.88
C ILE A 43 -21.47 -0.45 -12.31
N ASN A 44 -21.30 -1.76 -12.53
CA ASN A 44 -22.41 -2.64 -12.87
C ASN A 44 -23.44 -2.70 -11.72
N GLU A 45 -22.96 -2.83 -10.46
CA GLU A 45 -23.83 -2.82 -9.28
C GLU A 45 -24.52 -1.47 -9.09
N PHE A 46 -23.82 -0.35 -9.34
CA PHE A 46 -24.39 1.00 -9.33
C PHE A 46 -25.60 1.14 -10.27
N HIS A 47 -25.47 0.64 -11.49
CA HIS A 47 -26.58 0.65 -12.44
C HIS A 47 -27.68 -0.36 -12.06
N ARG A 48 -27.31 -1.53 -11.55
CA ARG A 48 -28.27 -2.58 -11.13
C ARG A 48 -29.19 -2.13 -10.00
N MET A 49 -28.66 -1.32 -9.06
CA MET A 49 -29.47 -0.73 -7.98
C MET A 49 -30.35 0.45 -8.43
N GLY A 50 -30.28 0.85 -9.70
CA GLY A 50 -31.05 1.96 -10.25
C GLY A 50 -30.44 3.35 -9.98
N ALA A 51 -29.19 3.41 -9.51
CA ALA A 51 -28.51 4.69 -9.32
C ALA A 51 -28.20 5.36 -10.67
N VAL A 52 -28.46 6.66 -10.75
CA VAL A 52 -28.29 7.45 -11.98
C VAL A 52 -27.10 8.40 -11.90
N LYS A 53 -26.86 8.95 -10.72
CA LYS A 53 -25.78 9.93 -10.48
C LYS A 53 -24.99 9.53 -9.23
N VAL A 54 -23.68 9.77 -9.27
CA VAL A 54 -22.84 9.68 -8.07
C VAL A 54 -23.18 10.82 -7.11
N PHE A 55 -22.96 10.61 -5.82
CA PHE A 55 -23.29 11.61 -4.79
C PHE A 55 -22.49 12.90 -4.95
N ASP A 56 -21.21 12.80 -5.27
CA ASP A 56 -20.31 13.92 -5.51
C ASP A 56 -19.17 13.49 -6.44
N PRO A 57 -19.08 14.01 -7.69
CA PRO A 57 -18.00 13.68 -8.62
C PRO A 57 -16.59 14.03 -8.12
N ALA A 58 -16.46 15.00 -7.21
CA ALA A 58 -15.17 15.39 -6.63
C ALA A 58 -14.69 14.45 -5.52
N LYS A 59 -15.56 13.57 -5.05
CA LYS A 59 -15.27 12.58 -4.01
C LYS A 59 -15.17 11.14 -4.54
N ILE A 60 -15.02 10.99 -5.84
CA ILE A 60 -14.80 9.69 -6.50
C ILE A 60 -13.46 9.73 -7.21
N ALA A 61 -12.62 8.70 -6.97
CA ALA A 61 -11.36 8.51 -7.68
C ALA A 61 -11.36 7.17 -8.43
N LEU A 62 -11.09 7.21 -9.73
CA LEU A 62 -11.03 6.02 -10.59
C LEU A 62 -9.68 5.97 -11.31
N ILE A 63 -8.88 4.95 -11.02
CA ILE A 63 -7.49 4.83 -11.46
C ILE A 63 -7.29 3.48 -12.16
N PRO A 64 -7.12 3.44 -13.49
CA PRO A 64 -6.69 2.23 -14.19
C PRO A 64 -5.19 2.02 -13.95
N ASP A 65 -4.80 1.09 -13.09
CA ASP A 65 -3.41 0.89 -12.68
C ASP A 65 -2.96 -0.58 -12.66
N HIS A 66 -3.89 -1.55 -12.75
CA HIS A 66 -3.57 -2.96 -12.63
C HIS A 66 -3.18 -3.61 -13.96
N PHE A 67 -4.00 -3.44 -15.01
CA PHE A 67 -3.79 -4.06 -16.33
C PHE A 67 -3.48 -3.03 -17.42
N VAL A 68 -2.71 -2.03 -17.06
CA VAL A 68 -2.37 -0.93 -17.97
C VAL A 68 -0.85 -0.82 -18.22
N PRO A 69 -0.42 -0.50 -19.46
CA PRO A 69 -1.24 -0.48 -20.67
C PRO A 69 -1.96 -1.82 -20.88
N ASN A 70 -3.18 -1.80 -21.39
CA ASN A 70 -4.08 -2.96 -21.36
C ASN A 70 -3.42 -4.23 -21.91
N LYS A 71 -3.36 -5.29 -21.12
CA LYS A 71 -2.70 -6.56 -21.43
C LYS A 71 -3.44 -7.42 -22.47
N ASP A 72 -4.75 -7.25 -22.58
CA ASP A 72 -5.64 -8.02 -23.46
C ASP A 72 -6.93 -7.25 -23.76
N ILE A 73 -7.80 -7.81 -24.63
CA ILE A 73 -9.06 -7.22 -25.04
C ILE A 73 -10.02 -7.07 -23.85
N LYS A 74 -10.02 -8.03 -22.90
CA LYS A 74 -10.87 -7.97 -21.71
C LYS A 74 -10.48 -6.79 -20.81
N ALA A 75 -9.19 -6.63 -20.54
CA ALA A 75 -8.67 -5.48 -19.77
C ALA A 75 -9.00 -4.16 -20.47
N ALA A 76 -8.85 -4.08 -21.79
CA ALA A 76 -9.21 -2.89 -22.57
C ALA A 76 -10.71 -2.56 -22.47
N THR A 77 -11.58 -3.58 -22.47
CA THR A 77 -13.03 -3.40 -22.32
C THR A 77 -13.39 -2.87 -20.92
N LEU A 78 -12.77 -3.39 -19.85
CA LEU A 78 -12.99 -2.91 -18.49
C LEU A 78 -12.49 -1.47 -18.29
N ALA A 79 -11.30 -1.16 -18.79
CA ALA A 79 -10.78 0.21 -18.76
C ALA A 79 -11.65 1.20 -19.57
N LYS A 80 -12.20 0.75 -20.71
CA LYS A 80 -13.17 1.55 -21.49
C LYS A 80 -14.44 1.83 -20.69
N GLN A 81 -15.03 0.82 -20.06
CA GLN A 81 -16.23 0.97 -19.22
C GLN A 81 -16.00 2.00 -18.10
N MET A 82 -14.88 1.90 -17.41
CA MET A 82 -14.52 2.83 -16.34
C MET A 82 -14.34 4.26 -16.85
N ARG A 83 -13.68 4.45 -18.00
CA ARG A 83 -13.51 5.74 -18.66
C ARG A 83 -14.84 6.38 -19.09
N GLU A 84 -15.74 5.58 -19.67
CA GLU A 84 -17.06 6.04 -20.11
C GLU A 84 -17.92 6.45 -18.91
N PHE A 85 -17.91 5.67 -17.83
CA PHE A 85 -18.58 6.03 -16.57
C PHE A 85 -18.01 7.33 -15.98
N ALA A 86 -16.67 7.45 -15.89
CA ALA A 86 -16.02 8.64 -15.37
C ALA A 86 -16.45 9.92 -16.15
N ARG A 87 -16.54 9.81 -17.47
CA ARG A 87 -17.00 10.92 -18.33
C ARG A 87 -18.49 11.23 -18.11
N ALA A 88 -19.34 10.20 -18.09
CA ALA A 88 -20.79 10.35 -17.91
C ALA A 88 -21.15 10.94 -16.54
N GLN A 89 -20.41 10.60 -15.50
CA GLN A 89 -20.58 11.07 -14.13
C GLN A 89 -19.76 12.33 -13.80
N HIS A 90 -18.96 12.86 -14.75
CA HIS A 90 -18.07 14.01 -14.56
C HIS A 90 -17.08 13.83 -13.42
N ILE A 91 -16.57 12.61 -13.21
CA ILE A 91 -15.62 12.29 -12.13
C ILE A 91 -14.38 13.16 -12.26
N VAL A 92 -14.03 13.86 -11.17
CA VAL A 92 -12.92 14.80 -11.15
C VAL A 92 -11.58 14.05 -11.10
N HIS A 93 -11.50 13.00 -10.31
CA HIS A 93 -10.26 12.25 -10.11
C HIS A 93 -10.25 10.97 -10.96
N TYR A 94 -10.23 11.17 -12.29
CA TYR A 94 -9.96 10.09 -13.24
C TYR A 94 -8.59 10.28 -13.87
N TYR A 95 -7.74 9.29 -13.74
CA TYR A 95 -6.37 9.31 -14.21
C TYR A 95 -6.15 8.29 -15.33
N GLU A 96 -6.22 8.73 -16.60
CA GLU A 96 -6.00 7.88 -17.77
C GLU A 96 -4.53 7.47 -17.88
N VAL A 97 -4.27 6.33 -18.54
CA VAL A 97 -2.92 5.83 -18.87
C VAL A 97 -2.05 6.94 -19.45
N GLY A 98 -0.82 7.08 -18.94
CA GLY A 98 0.09 8.19 -19.26
C GLY A 98 0.06 9.34 -18.24
N ARG A 99 -1.01 9.43 -17.42
CA ARG A 99 -1.08 10.30 -16.23
C ARG A 99 -1.34 9.51 -14.96
N VAL A 100 -1.31 8.21 -15.07
CA VAL A 100 -1.63 7.25 -14.01
C VAL A 100 -0.42 7.01 -13.10
N GLY A 101 -0.70 6.49 -11.95
CA GLY A 101 0.18 5.80 -11.02
C GLY A 101 -0.61 4.71 -10.33
N ILE A 102 0.05 3.85 -9.59
CA ILE A 102 -0.62 2.89 -8.72
C ILE A 102 -1.45 3.69 -7.70
N GLU A 103 -2.76 3.41 -7.60
CA GLU A 103 -3.73 4.25 -6.86
C GLU A 103 -3.25 4.62 -5.46
N HIS A 104 -2.67 3.67 -4.71
CA HIS A 104 -2.19 3.90 -3.35
C HIS A 104 -0.85 4.65 -3.24
N ALA A 105 -0.16 4.88 -4.35
CA ALA A 105 0.96 5.80 -4.45
C ALA A 105 0.52 7.16 -5.00
N LEU A 106 -0.36 7.15 -6.00
CA LEU A 106 -0.81 8.35 -6.70
C LEU A 106 -1.67 9.28 -5.84
N LEU A 107 -2.67 8.74 -5.13
CA LEU A 107 -3.64 9.57 -4.40
C LEU A 107 -3.00 10.40 -3.27
N PRO A 108 -2.11 9.86 -2.42
CA PRO A 108 -1.39 10.67 -1.46
C PRO A 108 -0.38 11.64 -2.11
N GLU A 109 0.28 11.25 -3.21
CA GLU A 109 1.18 12.13 -3.97
C GLU A 109 0.45 13.37 -4.51
N GLN A 110 -0.78 13.17 -5.01
CA GLN A 110 -1.62 14.24 -5.57
C GLN A 110 -2.41 15.04 -4.51
N GLY A 111 -2.27 14.73 -3.22
CA GLY A 111 -2.99 15.40 -2.13
C GLY A 111 -4.50 15.16 -2.13
N ILE A 112 -4.95 14.07 -2.74
CA ILE A 112 -6.39 13.72 -2.83
C ILE A 112 -6.89 13.14 -1.51
N VAL A 113 -6.02 12.58 -0.70
CA VAL A 113 -6.32 12.05 0.64
C VAL A 113 -5.77 12.98 1.71
N ALA A 114 -6.49 13.17 2.81
CA ALA A 114 -6.12 14.07 3.90
C ALA A 114 -6.41 13.49 5.28
N PRO A 115 -5.78 14.04 6.34
CA PRO A 115 -6.04 13.62 7.70
C PRO A 115 -7.51 13.75 8.12
N GLY A 116 -7.98 12.78 8.92
CA GLY A 116 -9.31 12.77 9.48
C GLY A 116 -10.42 12.35 8.52
N GLU A 117 -10.11 12.06 7.26
CA GLU A 117 -11.08 11.63 6.26
C GLU A 117 -11.49 10.15 6.46
N VAL A 118 -12.72 9.82 6.03
CA VAL A 118 -13.22 8.44 5.91
C VAL A 118 -13.22 8.06 4.44
N ILE A 119 -12.40 7.08 4.09
CA ILE A 119 -12.12 6.69 2.71
C ILE A 119 -12.42 5.21 2.53
N ILE A 120 -13.18 4.86 1.48
CA ILE A 120 -13.38 3.47 1.08
C ILE A 120 -12.87 3.23 -0.33
N GLY A 121 -12.42 2.01 -0.60
CA GLY A 121 -12.05 1.57 -1.93
C GLY A 121 -12.38 0.11 -2.12
N ALA A 122 -12.66 -0.30 -3.35
CA ALA A 122 -12.84 -1.70 -3.66
C ALA A 122 -11.50 -2.43 -3.87
N ASP A 123 -10.45 -1.96 -3.21
CA ASP A 123 -9.14 -2.60 -3.10
C ASP A 123 -8.77 -2.80 -1.64
N SER A 124 -8.19 -3.95 -1.30
CA SER A 124 -7.84 -4.30 0.09
C SER A 124 -6.76 -3.38 0.67
N HIS A 125 -5.87 -2.80 -0.15
CA HIS A 125 -4.80 -1.90 0.30
C HIS A 125 -5.24 -0.43 0.41
N THR A 126 -6.53 -0.14 0.33
CA THR A 126 -7.10 1.19 0.63
C THR A 126 -6.70 1.67 2.04
N CYS A 127 -6.35 0.77 2.96
CA CYS A 127 -5.81 1.10 4.29
C CYS A 127 -4.54 1.96 4.27
N THR A 128 -3.85 2.08 3.14
CA THR A 128 -2.62 2.88 2.94
C THR A 128 -2.74 4.31 3.47
N TYR A 129 -3.89 4.94 3.34
CA TYR A 129 -4.05 6.36 3.67
C TYR A 129 -4.14 6.64 5.18
N GLY A 130 -4.16 5.59 6.01
CA GLY A 130 -3.92 5.72 7.45
C GLY A 130 -2.54 6.29 7.76
N ALA A 131 -1.58 6.18 6.85
CA ALA A 131 -0.26 6.83 6.96
C ALA A 131 -0.34 8.36 7.08
N VAL A 132 -1.37 8.98 6.50
CA VAL A 132 -1.63 10.44 6.63
C VAL A 132 -2.70 10.75 7.68
N GLY A 133 -3.07 9.80 8.53
CA GLY A 133 -4.05 10.00 9.60
C GLY A 133 -5.51 9.97 9.15
N ALA A 134 -5.84 9.28 8.06
CA ALA A 134 -7.20 9.01 7.62
C ALA A 134 -7.68 7.63 8.13
N PHE A 135 -8.99 7.46 8.37
CA PHE A 135 -9.58 6.14 8.42
C PHE A 135 -9.90 5.68 7.01
N SER A 136 -9.11 4.75 6.50
CA SER A 136 -9.25 4.25 5.15
C SER A 136 -9.26 2.72 5.15
N THR A 137 -10.17 2.11 4.39
CA THR A 137 -10.34 0.66 4.42
C THR A 137 -10.90 0.10 3.11
N GLY A 138 -10.49 -1.12 2.79
CA GLY A 138 -11.05 -1.89 1.68
C GLY A 138 -12.46 -2.38 1.98
N VAL A 139 -13.32 -2.33 0.96
CA VAL A 139 -14.70 -2.82 0.97
C VAL A 139 -14.99 -3.65 -0.28
N GLY A 140 -16.13 -4.33 -0.33
CA GLY A 140 -16.58 -5.01 -1.54
C GLY A 140 -17.00 -4.04 -2.64
N SER A 141 -16.99 -4.50 -3.91
CA SER A 141 -17.42 -3.67 -5.04
C SER A 141 -18.89 -3.25 -4.92
N THR A 142 -19.73 -4.02 -4.24
CA THR A 142 -21.14 -3.63 -3.94
C THR A 142 -21.19 -2.46 -2.97
N ASP A 143 -20.41 -2.51 -1.89
CA ASP A 143 -20.33 -1.39 -0.92
C ASP A 143 -19.75 -0.13 -1.58
N MET A 144 -18.74 -0.30 -2.45
CA MET A 144 -18.24 0.81 -3.26
C MET A 144 -19.34 1.43 -4.12
N ALA A 145 -20.17 0.61 -4.77
CA ALA A 145 -21.29 1.09 -5.59
C ALA A 145 -22.31 1.89 -4.77
N VAL A 146 -22.67 1.38 -3.58
CA VAL A 146 -23.55 2.11 -2.63
C VAL A 146 -22.88 3.41 -2.21
N GLY A 147 -21.60 3.37 -1.82
CA GLY A 147 -20.83 4.57 -1.45
C GLY A 147 -20.79 5.62 -2.55
N MET A 148 -20.59 5.21 -3.82
CA MET A 148 -20.64 6.13 -4.97
C MET A 148 -22.03 6.76 -5.15
N ALA A 149 -23.11 6.01 -4.86
CA ALA A 149 -24.48 6.51 -5.05
C ALA A 149 -24.93 7.42 -3.90
N THR A 150 -24.60 7.08 -2.66
CA THR A 150 -25.15 7.70 -1.44
C THR A 150 -24.21 8.65 -0.71
N GLY A 151 -22.89 8.47 -0.87
CA GLY A 151 -21.87 9.15 -0.08
C GLY A 151 -21.78 8.65 1.36
N GLU A 152 -22.32 7.47 1.66
CA GLU A 152 -22.35 6.89 2.99
C GLU A 152 -21.95 5.42 2.98
N CYS A 153 -21.37 4.96 4.09
CA CYS A 153 -21.08 3.55 4.32
C CYS A 153 -21.25 3.26 5.83
N TRP A 154 -21.75 2.08 6.14
CA TRP A 154 -21.82 1.62 7.52
C TRP A 154 -20.51 0.98 7.96
N PHE A 155 -20.15 1.19 9.22
CA PHE A 155 -19.01 0.53 9.85
C PHE A 155 -19.40 0.02 11.22
N LYS A 156 -18.98 -1.21 11.53
CA LYS A 156 -18.81 -1.60 12.93
C LYS A 156 -17.51 -0.93 13.41
N VAL A 157 -17.58 -0.11 14.43
CA VAL A 157 -16.41 0.57 14.99
C VAL A 157 -15.39 -0.49 15.44
N PRO A 158 -14.16 -0.52 14.89
CA PRO A 158 -13.18 -1.53 15.26
C PRO A 158 -12.61 -1.27 16.65
N GLU A 159 -12.20 -2.32 17.34
CA GLU A 159 -11.21 -2.22 18.41
C GLU A 159 -9.86 -1.76 17.82
N ALA A 160 -8.95 -1.33 18.67
CA ALA A 160 -7.62 -0.94 18.25
C ALA A 160 -6.54 -1.73 18.97
N VAL A 161 -5.48 -2.06 18.22
CA VAL A 161 -4.19 -2.53 18.76
C VAL A 161 -3.24 -1.34 18.79
N LYS A 162 -2.63 -1.09 19.93
CA LYS A 162 -1.61 -0.05 20.09
C LYS A 162 -0.25 -0.62 19.70
N VAL A 163 0.36 -0.06 18.65
CA VAL A 163 1.72 -0.44 18.21
C VAL A 163 2.69 0.67 18.63
N VAL A 164 3.51 0.37 19.62
CA VAL A 164 4.50 1.32 20.16
C VAL A 164 5.84 1.08 19.48
N LEU A 165 6.33 2.08 18.75
CA LEU A 165 7.64 2.06 18.12
C LEU A 165 8.62 2.84 18.99
N THR A 166 9.76 2.24 19.32
CA THR A 166 10.83 2.86 20.14
C THR A 166 12.17 2.79 19.43
N GLY A 167 13.12 3.65 19.81
CA GLY A 167 14.47 3.63 19.24
C GLY A 167 14.54 4.16 17.80
N LYS A 168 15.59 3.75 17.07
CA LYS A 168 15.93 4.22 15.72
C LYS A 168 16.15 3.06 14.75
N MET A 169 15.78 3.26 13.50
CA MET A 169 16.04 2.26 12.46
C MET A 169 17.54 2.12 12.19
N LYS A 170 18.00 0.87 12.07
CA LYS A 170 19.35 0.55 11.59
C LYS A 170 19.52 0.91 10.11
N PRO A 171 20.76 1.04 9.62
CA PRO A 171 21.02 1.15 8.17
C PRO A 171 20.30 0.03 7.39
N TRP A 172 19.76 0.39 6.22
CA TRP A 172 19.02 -0.50 5.31
C TRP A 172 17.68 -1.06 5.82
N VAL A 173 17.36 -0.91 7.11
CA VAL A 173 16.04 -1.25 7.65
C VAL A 173 15.04 -0.18 7.23
N SER A 174 13.85 -0.60 6.83
CA SER A 174 12.81 0.26 6.27
C SER A 174 11.44 -0.02 6.88
N GLY A 175 10.43 0.75 6.51
CA GLY A 175 9.04 0.49 6.90
C GLY A 175 8.55 -0.90 6.49
N LYS A 176 9.11 -1.49 5.42
CA LYS A 176 8.82 -2.86 5.01
C LYS A 176 9.24 -3.87 6.06
N ASP A 177 10.42 -3.69 6.63
CA ASP A 177 10.94 -4.58 7.66
C ASP A 177 10.12 -4.47 8.95
N VAL A 178 9.69 -3.24 9.30
CA VAL A 178 8.83 -2.99 10.46
C VAL A 178 7.50 -3.73 10.33
N ILE A 179 6.82 -3.62 9.19
CA ILE A 179 5.50 -4.26 9.03
C ILE A 179 5.62 -5.78 8.88
N LEU A 180 6.65 -6.29 8.20
CA LEU A 180 6.89 -7.73 8.13
C LEU A 180 7.17 -8.30 9.52
N HIS A 181 7.99 -7.62 10.33
CA HIS A 181 8.25 -8.02 11.71
C HIS A 181 6.95 -8.06 12.54
N LEU A 182 6.13 -7.01 12.45
CA LEU A 182 4.85 -6.95 13.15
C LEU A 182 3.94 -8.13 12.75
N ILE A 183 3.80 -8.39 11.45
CA ILE A 183 2.97 -9.50 10.95
C ILE A 183 3.53 -10.85 11.44
N GLY A 184 4.86 -11.00 11.46
CA GLY A 184 5.51 -12.20 12.01
C GLY A 184 5.24 -12.42 13.50
N GLU A 185 5.11 -11.33 14.26
CA GLU A 185 4.83 -11.38 15.71
C GLU A 185 3.36 -11.68 16.01
N ILE A 186 2.43 -11.05 15.26
CA ILE A 186 1.01 -11.14 15.61
C ILE A 186 0.20 -12.11 14.74
N GLY A 187 0.75 -12.57 13.60
CA GLY A 187 0.06 -13.44 12.64
C GLY A 187 -0.76 -12.67 11.61
N VAL A 188 -1.16 -13.36 10.54
CA VAL A 188 -1.99 -12.80 9.44
C VAL A 188 -3.43 -12.47 9.86
N ASP A 189 -3.91 -12.96 10.97
CA ASP A 189 -5.22 -12.69 11.56
C ASP A 189 -5.13 -11.95 12.91
N GLY A 190 -3.92 -11.60 13.32
CA GLY A 190 -3.63 -11.03 14.63
C GLY A 190 -4.31 -9.69 14.92
N ALA A 191 -4.72 -8.95 13.91
CA ALA A 191 -5.50 -7.71 14.05
C ALA A 191 -6.83 -7.79 13.27
N LEU A 192 -7.41 -9.00 13.16
CA LEU A 192 -8.62 -9.21 12.38
C LEU A 192 -9.74 -8.25 12.79
N TYR A 193 -10.19 -7.44 11.81
CA TYR A 193 -11.19 -6.39 11.99
C TYR A 193 -10.82 -5.30 13.02
N GLN A 194 -9.57 -5.14 13.38
CA GLN A 194 -9.10 -4.12 14.31
C GLN A 194 -8.39 -2.97 13.56
N SER A 195 -8.15 -1.86 14.25
CA SER A 195 -7.29 -0.76 13.79
C SER A 195 -5.90 -0.93 14.42
N LEU A 196 -4.82 -0.83 13.62
CA LEU A 196 -3.46 -0.71 14.15
C LEU A 196 -3.15 0.77 14.34
N GLU A 197 -2.98 1.24 15.58
CA GLU A 197 -2.60 2.63 15.88
C GLU A 197 -1.12 2.71 16.27
N PHE A 198 -0.31 3.32 15.40
CA PHE A 198 1.12 3.48 15.61
C PHE A 198 1.44 4.69 16.48
N THR A 199 2.30 4.50 17.47
CA THR A 199 2.68 5.53 18.45
C THR A 199 4.10 5.28 18.97
N GLY A 200 4.57 6.09 19.88
CA GLY A 200 5.92 6.01 20.45
C GLY A 200 6.89 6.97 19.78
N ASP A 201 8.05 7.14 20.39
CA ASP A 201 9.08 8.07 19.93
C ASP A 201 9.79 7.61 18.66
N GLY A 202 9.75 6.31 18.35
CA GLY A 202 10.26 5.75 17.10
C GLY A 202 9.44 6.11 15.86
N VAL A 203 8.18 6.58 16.01
CA VAL A 203 7.34 6.96 14.86
C VAL A 203 7.98 8.06 14.02
N LYS A 204 8.62 9.06 14.65
CA LYS A 204 9.31 10.17 13.96
C LYS A 204 10.52 9.73 13.14
N GLU A 205 11.09 8.56 13.44
CA GLU A 205 12.23 7.99 12.69
C GLU A 205 11.77 7.35 11.36
N ILE A 206 10.46 7.09 11.20
CA ILE A 206 9.93 6.47 9.99
C ILE A 206 9.49 7.56 9.01
N PRO A 207 10.15 7.67 7.83
CA PRO A 207 9.77 8.61 6.80
C PRO A 207 8.38 8.28 6.23
N MET A 208 7.72 9.25 5.58
CA MET A 208 6.35 9.05 5.08
C MET A 208 6.22 7.86 4.12
N ASP A 209 7.18 7.62 3.24
CA ASP A 209 7.17 6.46 2.34
C ASP A 209 7.16 5.15 3.14
N GLY A 210 7.89 5.07 4.25
CA GLY A 210 7.86 3.93 5.17
C GLY A 210 6.52 3.79 5.89
N ARG A 211 5.89 4.90 6.34
CA ARG A 211 4.55 4.87 6.95
C ARG A 211 3.47 4.41 5.95
N LEU A 212 3.58 4.86 4.70
CA LEU A 212 2.69 4.42 3.62
C LEU A 212 2.83 2.90 3.36
N THR A 213 4.06 2.37 3.42
CA THR A 213 4.31 0.92 3.32
C THR A 213 3.70 0.15 4.50
N ILE A 214 3.89 0.64 5.73
CA ILE A 214 3.35 0.01 6.95
C ILE A 214 1.82 0.01 6.93
N ALA A 215 1.21 1.15 6.66
CA ALA A 215 -0.25 1.28 6.60
C ALA A 215 -0.85 0.43 5.46
N ASN A 216 -0.17 0.36 4.30
CA ASN A 216 -0.57 -0.48 3.17
C ASN A 216 -0.69 -1.95 3.58
N MET A 217 0.28 -2.47 4.31
CA MET A 217 0.33 -3.87 4.70
C MET A 217 -0.38 -4.19 6.04
N ALA A 218 -1.09 -3.25 6.63
CA ALA A 218 -1.90 -3.51 7.82
C ALA A 218 -2.98 -4.58 7.57
N ILE A 219 -3.51 -4.64 6.35
CA ILE A 219 -4.49 -5.65 5.95
C ILE A 219 -3.91 -7.07 5.96
N GLU A 220 -2.61 -7.26 5.78
CA GLU A 220 -1.95 -8.57 5.84
C GLU A 220 -1.89 -9.14 7.27
N ALA A 221 -2.18 -8.31 8.30
CA ALA A 221 -2.47 -8.74 9.67
C ALA A 221 -3.99 -8.84 9.96
N GLY A 222 -4.85 -8.72 8.94
CA GLY A 222 -6.30 -8.72 9.07
C GLY A 222 -6.91 -7.37 9.49
N ALA A 223 -6.11 -6.32 9.66
CA ALA A 223 -6.59 -5.03 10.14
C ALA A 223 -7.46 -4.29 9.12
N LYS A 224 -8.42 -3.49 9.62
CA LYS A 224 -9.20 -2.57 8.80
C LYS A 224 -8.38 -1.39 8.30
N ASN A 225 -7.44 -0.91 9.12
CA ASN A 225 -6.47 0.13 8.75
C ASN A 225 -5.25 0.10 9.66
N GLY A 226 -4.16 0.72 9.19
CA GLY A 226 -3.01 1.09 10.02
C GLY A 226 -2.90 2.61 10.02
N ILE A 227 -3.01 3.25 11.19
CA ILE A 227 -3.10 4.71 11.29
C ILE A 227 -1.93 5.30 12.06
N PHE A 228 -1.37 6.38 11.54
CA PHE A 228 -0.28 7.15 12.13
C PHE A 228 -0.75 8.52 12.62
N PRO A 229 -0.12 9.07 13.66
CA PRO A 229 -0.38 10.44 14.08
C PRO A 229 0.08 11.43 13.00
N VAL A 230 -0.59 12.58 12.95
CA VAL A 230 -0.22 13.69 12.04
C VAL A 230 0.82 14.57 12.71
N ASP A 231 2.05 14.06 12.77
CA ASP A 231 3.22 14.76 13.30
C ASP A 231 3.90 15.68 12.24
N ASP A 232 5.04 16.25 12.57
CA ASP A 232 5.76 17.16 11.69
C ASP A 232 6.21 16.48 10.38
N VAL A 233 6.56 15.18 10.41
CA VAL A 233 6.93 14.42 9.22
C VAL A 233 5.73 14.32 8.26
N CYS A 234 4.55 14.02 8.80
CA CYS A 234 3.31 13.98 8.03
C CYS A 234 2.91 15.37 7.52
N ARG A 235 3.00 16.42 8.37
CA ARG A 235 2.66 17.80 8.00
C ARG A 235 3.54 18.31 6.86
N GLU A 236 4.84 18.06 6.89
CA GLU A 236 5.76 18.47 5.81
C GLU A 236 5.46 17.70 4.51
N TYR A 237 5.10 16.41 4.60
CA TYR A 237 4.65 15.65 3.43
C TYR A 237 3.37 16.21 2.79
N LEU A 238 2.40 16.62 3.61
CA LEU A 238 1.12 17.17 3.14
C LEU A 238 1.23 18.59 2.57
N LYS A 239 2.26 19.32 3.00
CA LYS A 239 2.49 20.72 2.62
C LYS A 239 2.62 20.88 1.09
N GLY A 240 1.77 21.74 0.53
CA GLY A 240 1.70 21.97 -0.91
C GLY A 240 1.01 20.87 -1.72
N ARG A 241 0.71 19.70 -1.11
CA ARG A 241 -0.10 18.64 -1.72
C ARG A 241 -1.58 18.79 -1.39
N VAL A 242 -1.91 18.89 -0.11
CA VAL A 242 -3.31 19.06 0.34
C VAL A 242 -3.57 20.55 0.54
N THR A 243 -4.47 21.10 -0.28
CA THR A 243 -4.82 22.53 -0.25
C THR A 243 -6.16 22.82 0.43
N ARG A 244 -6.97 21.77 0.70
CA ARG A 244 -8.23 21.88 1.44
C ARG A 244 -7.99 21.81 2.94
N GLU A 245 -8.96 22.28 3.72
CA GLU A 245 -8.95 22.11 5.18
C GLU A 245 -9.03 20.63 5.56
N TRP A 246 -8.35 20.27 6.63
CA TRP A 246 -8.33 18.92 7.21
C TRP A 246 -8.18 18.97 8.73
N THR A 247 -8.54 17.88 9.40
CA THR A 247 -8.49 17.78 10.87
C THR A 247 -7.63 16.58 11.26
N ALA A 248 -6.60 16.83 12.07
CA ALA A 248 -5.85 15.76 12.73
C ALA A 248 -6.58 15.31 13.99
N PHE A 249 -6.62 13.99 14.20
CA PHE A 249 -7.12 13.38 15.42
C PHE A 249 -5.97 12.67 16.13
N GLU A 250 -5.95 12.80 17.44
CA GLU A 250 -5.08 12.08 18.35
C GLU A 250 -5.91 11.23 19.30
N ALA A 251 -5.39 10.06 19.69
CA ALA A 251 -6.05 9.25 20.70
C ALA A 251 -6.10 10.00 22.05
N ASP A 252 -7.16 9.80 22.80
CA ASP A 252 -7.23 10.32 24.17
C ASP A 252 -6.20 9.60 25.06
N PRO A 253 -5.67 10.25 26.10
CA PRO A 253 -4.68 9.61 26.99
C PRO A 253 -5.22 8.34 27.68
N ASP A 254 -6.53 8.28 27.91
CA ASP A 254 -7.25 7.15 28.48
C ASP A 254 -7.99 6.30 27.43
N ALA A 255 -7.58 6.37 26.16
CA ALA A 255 -8.11 5.51 25.10
C ALA A 255 -7.85 4.03 25.40
N GLU A 256 -8.83 3.19 25.15
CA GLU A 256 -8.72 1.75 25.39
C GLU A 256 -8.26 1.01 24.13
N TYR A 257 -7.34 0.06 24.31
CA TYR A 257 -6.80 -0.81 23.27
C TYR A 257 -7.00 -2.28 23.66
N SER A 258 -7.29 -3.13 22.67
CA SER A 258 -7.43 -4.57 22.89
C SER A 258 -6.11 -5.21 23.35
N ARG A 259 -4.99 -4.70 22.85
CA ARG A 259 -3.63 -5.05 23.28
C ARG A 259 -2.62 -3.98 22.89
N THR A 260 -1.41 -4.09 23.43
CA THR A 260 -0.24 -3.30 23.05
C THR A 260 0.86 -4.22 22.52
N VAL A 261 1.45 -3.84 21.40
CA VAL A 261 2.65 -4.48 20.81
C VAL A 261 3.75 -3.43 20.81
N THR A 262 4.96 -3.79 21.20
CA THR A 262 6.11 -2.86 21.24
C THR A 262 7.22 -3.37 20.35
N ILE A 263 7.67 -2.55 19.39
CA ILE A 263 8.77 -2.86 18.49
C ILE A 263 9.92 -1.91 18.78
N ASN A 264 11.07 -2.47 19.16
CA ASN A 264 12.31 -1.72 19.32
C ASN A 264 13.05 -1.67 17.98
N LEU A 265 13.07 -0.50 17.34
CA LEU A 265 13.71 -0.28 16.05
C LEU A 265 15.24 -0.48 16.09
N ASP A 266 15.87 -0.28 17.26
CA ASP A 266 17.32 -0.51 17.44
C ASP A 266 17.68 -2.02 17.34
N GLU A 267 16.73 -2.91 17.59
CA GLU A 267 16.92 -4.36 17.55
C GLU A 267 16.44 -4.99 16.25
N LEU A 268 15.62 -4.24 15.47
CA LEU A 268 15.03 -4.74 14.24
C LEU A 268 16.11 -5.01 13.18
N ASP A 269 16.07 -6.18 12.58
CA ASP A 269 16.91 -6.55 11.44
C ASP A 269 16.10 -6.48 10.13
N MET A 270 16.81 -6.44 8.98
CA MET A 270 16.18 -6.63 7.67
C MET A 270 15.44 -7.97 7.66
N THR A 271 14.16 -7.90 7.38
CA THR A 271 13.21 -9.00 7.53
C THR A 271 12.66 -9.44 6.18
N VAL A 272 12.66 -10.74 5.93
CA VAL A 272 11.96 -11.36 4.79
C VAL A 272 10.79 -12.20 5.28
N SER A 273 9.78 -12.36 4.43
CA SER A 273 8.70 -13.30 4.68
C SER A 273 8.75 -14.42 3.64
N LEU A 274 8.91 -15.64 4.12
CA LEU A 274 8.99 -16.83 3.28
C LEU A 274 7.61 -17.29 2.79
N PRO A 275 7.52 -18.07 1.68
CA PRO A 275 6.25 -18.61 1.20
C PRO A 275 5.55 -19.49 2.25
N HIS A 276 4.20 -19.56 2.33
CA HIS A 276 3.23 -18.87 1.46
C HIS A 276 2.31 -17.95 2.30
N LEU A 277 2.83 -17.42 3.43
CA LEU A 277 2.10 -16.47 4.29
C LEU A 277 3.01 -15.32 4.70
N PRO A 278 2.50 -14.08 4.76
CA PRO A 278 3.29 -12.93 5.21
C PRO A 278 3.88 -13.04 6.63
N GLU A 279 3.31 -13.88 7.48
CA GLU A 279 3.78 -14.15 8.86
C GLU A 279 5.02 -15.07 8.93
N ASN A 280 5.38 -15.75 7.83
CA ASN A 280 6.55 -16.63 7.81
C ASN A 280 7.86 -15.85 7.78
N THR A 281 8.07 -14.97 8.75
CA THR A 281 9.18 -14.03 8.77
C THR A 281 10.47 -14.62 9.33
N ARG A 282 11.60 -14.15 8.79
CA ARG A 282 12.96 -14.48 9.22
C ARG A 282 13.89 -13.28 9.00
N PRO A 283 14.97 -13.13 9.76
CA PRO A 283 16.06 -12.23 9.39
C PRO A 283 16.62 -12.59 8.01
N ALA A 284 16.77 -11.60 7.13
CA ALA A 284 17.23 -11.81 5.76
C ALA A 284 18.61 -12.51 5.70
N ARG A 285 19.50 -12.16 6.65
CA ARG A 285 20.85 -12.78 6.79
C ARG A 285 20.84 -14.28 7.02
N GLU A 286 19.75 -14.87 7.48
CA GLU A 286 19.60 -16.31 7.73
C GLU A 286 19.07 -17.06 6.51
N CYS A 287 18.69 -16.34 5.45
CA CYS A 287 18.06 -16.89 4.26
C CYS A 287 19.06 -16.98 3.10
N ARG A 288 19.01 -18.07 2.33
CA ARG A 288 19.94 -18.35 1.21
C ARG A 288 19.24 -18.99 0.01
N GLN A 289 17.92 -18.89 -0.07
CA GLN A 289 17.13 -19.48 -1.15
C GLN A 289 17.54 -18.84 -2.49
N THR A 290 17.83 -19.67 -3.50
CA THR A 290 18.04 -19.23 -4.88
C THR A 290 16.77 -18.68 -5.47
N ILE A 291 16.87 -17.73 -6.38
CA ILE A 291 15.73 -17.02 -6.96
C ILE A 291 15.87 -16.89 -8.48
N ASP A 292 14.75 -16.77 -9.16
CA ASP A 292 14.66 -16.63 -10.62
C ASP A 292 14.24 -15.20 -11.02
N GLN A 293 13.62 -14.46 -10.08
CA GLN A 293 13.11 -13.12 -10.35
C GLN A 293 13.21 -12.22 -9.12
N VAL A 294 13.40 -10.93 -9.38
CA VAL A 294 13.24 -9.86 -8.39
C VAL A 294 12.24 -8.84 -8.91
N VAL A 295 11.34 -8.40 -8.05
CA VAL A 295 10.39 -7.31 -8.34
C VAL A 295 10.56 -6.21 -7.30
N ILE A 296 10.94 -5.01 -7.75
CA ILE A 296 11.08 -3.81 -6.92
C ILE A 296 10.01 -2.82 -7.36
N GLY A 297 9.09 -2.48 -6.48
CA GLY A 297 8.00 -1.56 -6.80
C GLY A 297 6.72 -1.90 -6.05
N SER A 298 5.56 -1.77 -6.74
CA SER A 298 4.22 -1.94 -6.19
C SER A 298 3.75 -0.72 -5.37
N CYS A 299 2.50 -0.74 -4.92
CA CYS A 299 1.93 0.28 -4.03
C CYS A 299 2.65 0.37 -2.67
N THR A 300 3.34 -0.69 -2.25
CA THR A 300 4.15 -0.73 -1.04
C THR A 300 5.47 0.02 -1.19
N ASN A 301 6.26 -0.29 -2.22
CA ASN A 301 7.65 0.14 -2.36
C ASN A 301 8.02 0.57 -3.79
N GLY A 302 7.16 1.38 -4.42
CA GLY A 302 7.41 1.99 -5.73
C GLY A 302 7.67 3.50 -5.67
N ARG A 303 7.99 4.05 -4.50
CA ARG A 303 8.23 5.50 -4.31
C ARG A 303 9.67 5.85 -4.62
N ILE A 304 9.97 7.13 -4.78
CA ILE A 304 11.30 7.58 -5.17
C ILE A 304 12.39 7.17 -4.17
N SER A 305 12.08 7.12 -2.87
CA SER A 305 13.02 6.65 -1.85
C SER A 305 13.40 5.18 -2.04
N ASP A 306 12.43 4.34 -2.44
CA ASP A 306 12.65 2.93 -2.74
C ASP A 306 13.56 2.76 -3.97
N MET A 307 13.31 3.57 -5.02
CA MET A 307 14.13 3.59 -6.23
C MET A 307 15.56 4.01 -5.94
N ARG A 308 15.77 5.05 -5.10
CA ARG A 308 17.09 5.50 -4.69
C ARG A 308 17.87 4.42 -3.94
N VAL A 309 17.22 3.73 -2.99
CA VAL A 309 17.83 2.63 -2.23
C VAL A 309 18.22 1.48 -3.16
N ALA A 310 17.33 1.06 -4.03
CA ALA A 310 17.62 -0.02 -4.99
C ALA A 310 18.76 0.37 -5.96
N ALA A 311 18.73 1.58 -6.51
CA ALA A 311 19.77 2.09 -7.39
C ALA A 311 21.14 2.22 -6.70
N GLN A 312 21.17 2.65 -5.43
CA GLN A 312 22.41 2.74 -4.66
C GLN A 312 23.11 1.38 -4.54
N ILE A 313 22.34 0.31 -4.34
CA ILE A 313 22.89 -1.06 -4.21
C ILE A 313 23.27 -1.64 -5.59
N LEU A 314 22.44 -1.39 -6.62
CA LEU A 314 22.71 -1.91 -7.97
C LEU A 314 23.82 -1.17 -8.72
N LYS A 315 24.19 0.05 -8.28
CA LYS A 315 25.19 0.88 -8.96
C LYS A 315 26.55 0.21 -9.03
N GLY A 316 27.05 -0.03 -10.25
CA GLY A 316 28.33 -0.68 -10.51
C GLY A 316 28.31 -2.21 -10.43
N HIS A 317 27.15 -2.80 -10.14
CA HIS A 317 26.94 -4.24 -10.13
C HIS A 317 26.09 -4.69 -11.32
N LYS A 318 26.05 -5.99 -11.54
CA LYS A 318 25.18 -6.64 -12.51
C LYS A 318 24.19 -7.56 -11.79
N VAL A 319 22.96 -7.59 -12.29
CA VAL A 319 21.99 -8.61 -11.93
C VAL A 319 22.54 -9.98 -12.33
N SER A 320 22.36 -10.99 -11.50
CA SER A 320 22.80 -12.36 -11.78
C SER A 320 22.19 -12.88 -13.09
N ASP A 321 22.98 -13.57 -13.91
CA ASP A 321 22.61 -13.98 -15.29
C ASP A 321 21.32 -14.82 -15.37
N HIS A 322 20.95 -15.50 -14.28
CA HIS A 322 19.74 -16.32 -14.23
C HIS A 322 18.55 -15.62 -13.54
N VAL A 323 18.68 -14.33 -13.17
CA VAL A 323 17.65 -13.57 -12.49
C VAL A 323 17.06 -12.49 -13.39
N ARG A 324 15.74 -12.41 -13.46
CA ARG A 324 15.03 -11.28 -14.04
C ARG A 324 14.78 -10.23 -12.94
N CYS A 325 15.34 -9.04 -13.06
CA CYS A 325 15.07 -7.94 -12.15
C CYS A 325 14.12 -6.93 -12.80
N ILE A 326 12.94 -6.71 -12.21
CA ILE A 326 11.91 -5.83 -12.72
C ILE A 326 11.72 -4.68 -11.72
N VAL A 327 11.92 -3.44 -12.18
CA VAL A 327 11.76 -2.22 -11.39
C VAL A 327 10.52 -1.47 -11.87
N ILE A 328 9.56 -1.27 -10.98
CA ILE A 328 8.25 -0.68 -11.29
C ILE A 328 8.06 0.58 -10.43
N PRO A 329 8.24 1.78 -10.99
CA PRO A 329 7.98 3.03 -10.28
C PRO A 329 6.49 3.18 -9.97
N GLY A 330 6.14 3.76 -8.82
CA GLY A 330 4.76 3.86 -8.36
C GLY A 330 3.90 4.85 -9.13
N THR A 331 4.50 5.92 -9.68
CA THR A 331 3.78 6.99 -10.38
C THR A 331 4.61 7.57 -11.52
N GLN A 332 3.97 8.32 -12.42
CA GLN A 332 4.66 9.07 -13.46
C GLN A 332 5.60 10.15 -12.90
N GLN A 333 5.31 10.69 -11.72
CA GLN A 333 6.23 11.61 -11.07
C GLN A 333 7.51 10.90 -10.63
N VAL A 334 7.38 9.70 -10.05
CA VAL A 334 8.54 8.86 -9.70
C VAL A 334 9.39 8.52 -10.93
N VAL A 335 8.75 8.24 -12.10
CA VAL A 335 9.49 8.04 -13.36
C VAL A 335 10.32 9.28 -13.72
N LYS A 336 9.71 10.47 -13.65
CA LYS A 336 10.41 11.75 -13.93
C LYS A 336 11.58 11.97 -12.96
N ASP A 337 11.38 11.69 -11.69
CA ASP A 337 12.41 11.85 -10.67
C ASP A 337 13.55 10.84 -10.89
N CYS A 338 13.25 9.59 -11.22
CA CYS A 338 14.25 8.58 -11.61
C CYS A 338 15.08 9.01 -12.83
N LEU A 339 14.44 9.57 -13.87
CA LEU A 339 15.12 10.10 -15.05
C LEU A 339 16.03 11.29 -14.67
N LYS A 340 15.51 12.23 -13.88
CA LYS A 340 16.25 13.43 -13.47
C LYS A 340 17.48 13.09 -12.61
N GLU A 341 17.38 12.07 -11.79
CA GLU A 341 18.44 11.62 -10.88
C GLU A 341 19.39 10.58 -11.52
N GLY A 342 19.15 10.17 -12.79
CA GLY A 342 19.96 9.18 -13.49
C GLY A 342 19.81 7.75 -12.95
N LEU A 343 18.74 7.47 -12.19
CA LEU A 343 18.52 6.15 -11.61
C LEU A 343 18.15 5.12 -12.68
N VAL A 344 17.47 5.54 -13.75
CA VAL A 344 17.10 4.67 -14.87
C VAL A 344 18.33 4.06 -15.56
N ASP A 345 19.37 4.88 -15.78
CA ASP A 345 20.61 4.41 -16.36
C ASP A 345 21.28 3.36 -15.46
N ILE A 346 21.28 3.58 -14.14
CA ILE A 346 21.82 2.60 -13.18
C ILE A 346 21.08 1.27 -13.28
N PHE A 347 19.74 1.29 -13.35
CA PHE A 347 18.96 0.05 -13.48
C PHE A 347 19.23 -0.67 -14.78
N ILE A 348 19.27 0.05 -15.91
CA ILE A 348 19.56 -0.53 -17.23
C ILE A 348 20.99 -1.07 -17.28
N ASP A 349 21.97 -0.31 -16.80
CA ASP A 349 23.35 -0.74 -16.72
C ASP A 349 23.54 -1.99 -15.86
N ALA A 350 22.78 -2.11 -14.77
CA ALA A 350 22.77 -3.32 -13.95
C ALA A 350 22.12 -4.54 -14.66
N GLY A 351 21.38 -4.35 -15.74
CA GLY A 351 20.65 -5.40 -16.46
C GLY A 351 19.21 -5.59 -15.92
N ALA A 352 18.66 -4.61 -15.20
CA ALA A 352 17.28 -4.63 -14.76
C ALA A 352 16.33 -4.04 -15.82
N ILE A 353 15.08 -4.49 -15.80
CA ILE A 353 13.99 -3.96 -16.62
C ILE A 353 13.34 -2.79 -15.85
N PHE A 354 13.42 -1.57 -16.37
CA PHE A 354 12.67 -0.45 -15.85
C PHE A 354 11.36 -0.28 -16.62
N THR A 355 10.21 -0.30 -15.91
CA THR A 355 8.88 -0.27 -16.54
C THR A 355 8.15 1.04 -16.31
N MET A 356 6.96 1.16 -16.91
CA MET A 356 5.99 2.21 -16.58
C MET A 356 5.24 1.86 -15.28
N PRO A 357 4.64 2.86 -14.59
CA PRO A 357 3.81 2.61 -13.41
C PRO A 357 2.65 1.67 -13.71
N THR A 358 2.63 0.56 -12.99
CA THR A 358 1.55 -0.44 -13.02
C THR A 358 1.63 -1.30 -11.77
N CYS A 359 0.54 -1.96 -11.38
CA CYS A 359 0.57 -2.94 -10.30
C CYS A 359 1.48 -4.15 -10.65
N GLY A 360 1.74 -4.38 -11.94
CA GLY A 360 2.67 -5.39 -12.40
C GLY A 360 2.24 -6.82 -12.06
N PRO A 361 3.18 -7.66 -11.61
CA PRO A 361 2.89 -9.06 -11.30
C PRO A 361 2.23 -9.27 -9.93
N CYS A 362 1.96 -8.23 -9.15
CA CYS A 362 1.50 -8.30 -7.76
C CYS A 362 0.29 -9.22 -7.53
N LEU A 363 -0.58 -9.35 -8.54
CA LEU A 363 -1.76 -10.24 -8.48
C LEU A 363 -1.70 -11.39 -9.52
N GLY A 364 -0.55 -11.62 -10.14
CA GLY A 364 -0.37 -12.68 -11.13
C GLY A 364 -1.03 -12.41 -12.49
N GLY A 365 -1.39 -11.16 -12.77
CA GLY A 365 -2.20 -10.84 -13.94
C GLY A 365 -1.50 -10.07 -15.06
N PHE A 366 -0.34 -9.46 -14.80
CA PHE A 366 0.35 -8.60 -15.77
C PHE A 366 1.86 -8.55 -15.49
N CYS A 367 2.67 -8.38 -16.48
CA CYS A 367 4.13 -8.34 -16.62
C CYS A 367 4.95 -8.92 -15.43
N GLY A 368 5.81 -9.92 -15.71
CA GLY A 368 6.63 -10.55 -14.68
C GLY A 368 5.94 -11.68 -13.90
N VAL A 369 4.93 -12.31 -14.51
CA VAL A 369 4.26 -13.50 -13.95
C VAL A 369 5.24 -14.68 -13.88
N LEU A 370 5.19 -15.44 -12.78
CA LEU A 370 6.04 -16.57 -12.51
C LEU A 370 5.48 -17.87 -13.10
N ALA A 371 6.37 -18.71 -13.64
CA ALA A 371 6.07 -20.08 -14.04
C ALA A 371 6.09 -21.04 -12.86
N ASP A 372 5.77 -22.31 -13.13
CA ASP A 372 5.86 -23.40 -12.16
C ASP A 372 7.30 -23.58 -11.64
N GLY A 373 7.46 -23.68 -10.33
CA GLY A 373 8.74 -23.88 -9.67
C GLY A 373 9.64 -22.64 -9.58
N GLU A 374 9.26 -21.51 -10.21
CA GLU A 374 10.04 -20.25 -10.10
C GLU A 374 9.85 -19.58 -8.73
N ARG A 375 10.90 -18.94 -8.24
CA ARG A 375 10.91 -18.21 -6.98
C ARG A 375 11.31 -16.75 -7.19
N ALA A 376 10.54 -15.82 -6.61
CA ALA A 376 10.85 -14.41 -6.65
C ALA A 376 11.13 -13.83 -5.25
N VAL A 377 12.06 -12.86 -5.17
CA VAL A 377 12.08 -11.87 -4.10
C VAL A 377 11.30 -10.64 -4.57
N SER A 378 10.39 -10.15 -3.75
CA SER A 378 9.49 -9.08 -4.15
C SER A 378 9.22 -8.08 -3.03
N THR A 379 9.14 -6.81 -3.40
CA THR A 379 8.71 -5.73 -2.50
C THR A 379 7.18 -5.55 -2.49
N THR A 380 6.42 -6.40 -3.18
CA THR A 380 4.96 -6.45 -3.11
C THR A 380 4.46 -6.83 -1.72
N ASN A 381 3.18 -6.94 -1.52
CA ASN A 381 2.56 -7.07 -0.19
C ASN A 381 2.12 -8.50 0.17
N ARG A 382 1.98 -9.41 -0.79
CA ARG A 382 1.43 -10.77 -0.58
C ARG A 382 2.28 -11.84 -1.22
N ASN A 383 2.38 -12.99 -0.54
CA ASN A 383 3.12 -14.16 -1.02
C ASN A 383 2.31 -15.47 -0.95
N PHE A 384 0.98 -15.36 -1.03
CA PHE A 384 0.08 -16.52 -1.06
C PHE A 384 0.34 -17.40 -2.29
N VAL A 385 -0.07 -18.67 -2.19
CA VAL A 385 -0.01 -19.62 -3.31
C VAL A 385 -0.66 -19.04 -4.57
N GLY A 386 0.08 -19.02 -5.68
CA GLY A 386 -0.39 -18.51 -6.98
C GLY A 386 -0.50 -16.98 -7.07
N ARG A 387 -0.07 -16.22 -6.06
CA ARG A 387 -0.27 -14.76 -6.02
C ARG A 387 0.43 -14.03 -7.16
N MET A 388 1.58 -14.52 -7.63
CA MET A 388 2.36 -13.87 -8.70
C MET A 388 2.39 -14.71 -10.00
N GLY A 389 1.49 -15.67 -10.16
CA GLY A 389 1.45 -16.51 -11.35
C GLY A 389 1.06 -17.94 -11.06
N HIS A 390 1.89 -18.92 -11.45
CA HIS A 390 1.61 -20.34 -11.26
C HIS A 390 1.49 -20.71 -9.78
N THR A 391 0.62 -21.65 -9.43
CA THR A 391 0.39 -22.09 -8.05
C THR A 391 1.61 -22.81 -7.44
N GLY A 392 2.51 -23.33 -8.25
CA GLY A 392 3.79 -23.91 -7.82
C GLY A 392 4.93 -22.90 -7.71
N SER A 393 4.66 -21.61 -7.94
CA SER A 393 5.67 -20.56 -7.74
C SER A 393 5.71 -20.09 -6.30
N GLU A 394 6.86 -19.53 -5.91
CA GLU A 394 7.13 -19.05 -4.55
C GLU A 394 7.51 -17.56 -4.55
N ILE A 395 7.02 -16.82 -3.55
CA ILE A 395 7.34 -15.40 -3.38
C ILE A 395 7.92 -15.21 -1.98
N ILE A 396 9.07 -14.54 -1.91
CA ILE A 396 9.70 -14.07 -0.69
C ILE A 396 9.49 -12.56 -0.63
N LEU A 397 8.77 -12.07 0.36
CA LEU A 397 8.60 -10.63 0.57
C LEU A 397 9.85 -10.05 1.22
N ALA A 398 10.28 -8.89 0.74
CA ALA A 398 11.47 -8.21 1.23
C ALA A 398 11.41 -6.69 1.02
N SER A 399 12.29 -5.96 1.70
CA SER A 399 12.52 -4.54 1.45
C SER A 399 13.26 -4.30 0.12
N PRO A 400 13.22 -3.08 -0.45
CA PRO A 400 13.97 -2.74 -1.66
C PRO A 400 15.47 -3.00 -1.54
N ALA A 401 16.05 -2.81 -0.34
CA ALA A 401 17.47 -3.06 -0.10
C ALA A 401 17.81 -4.54 -0.24
N VAL A 402 17.05 -5.42 0.42
CA VAL A 402 17.22 -6.87 0.32
C VAL A 402 16.92 -7.37 -1.10
N ALA A 403 15.90 -6.81 -1.75
CA ALA A 403 15.54 -7.18 -3.12
C ALA A 403 16.67 -6.85 -4.11
N ALA A 404 17.26 -5.66 -4.03
CA ALA A 404 18.37 -5.25 -4.90
C ALA A 404 19.63 -6.11 -4.69
N ALA A 405 20.01 -6.37 -3.43
CA ALA A 405 21.12 -7.25 -3.11
C ALA A 405 20.88 -8.68 -3.62
N SER A 406 19.65 -9.17 -3.46
CA SER A 406 19.26 -10.50 -3.95
C SER A 406 19.34 -10.62 -5.46
N ALA A 407 19.01 -9.55 -6.20
CA ALA A 407 19.14 -9.53 -7.66
C ALA A 407 20.60 -9.73 -8.11
N ILE A 408 21.56 -9.12 -7.41
CA ILE A 408 22.99 -9.27 -7.69
C ILE A 408 23.46 -10.69 -7.36
N MET A 409 23.07 -11.22 -6.21
CA MET A 409 23.57 -12.49 -5.70
C MET A 409 22.86 -13.73 -6.27
N GLY A 410 21.72 -13.58 -6.96
CA GLY A 410 20.92 -14.70 -7.46
C GLY A 410 20.28 -15.55 -6.36
N ARG A 411 20.26 -15.05 -5.14
CA ARG A 411 19.66 -15.64 -3.95
C ARG A 411 19.26 -14.58 -2.95
N VAL A 412 18.49 -14.93 -1.93
CA VAL A 412 18.24 -14.00 -0.83
C VAL A 412 19.58 -13.53 -0.25
N ALA A 413 19.78 -12.22 -0.17
CA ALA A 413 21.01 -11.59 0.30
C ALA A 413 20.72 -10.23 0.93
N THR A 414 21.62 -9.77 1.80
CA THR A 414 21.57 -8.43 2.38
C THR A 414 22.56 -7.48 1.68
N PRO A 415 22.36 -6.15 1.77
CA PRO A 415 23.28 -5.16 1.18
C PRO A 415 24.75 -5.34 1.62
N GLU A 416 24.98 -5.75 2.86
CA GLU A 416 26.33 -5.95 3.38
C GLU A 416 27.09 -7.09 2.69
N GLU A 417 26.40 -7.95 1.96
CA GLU A 417 27.03 -9.05 1.19
C GLU A 417 27.52 -8.58 -0.19
N VAL A 418 27.11 -7.39 -0.64
CA VAL A 418 27.45 -6.87 -1.98
C VAL A 418 28.13 -5.50 -1.96
N LEU A 419 28.05 -4.76 -0.86
CA LEU A 419 28.71 -3.47 -0.65
C LEU A 419 29.97 -3.64 0.20
#